data_8916f78aa2ec460a9958e7649fe6d30e
#
_entry.id   8916f78aa2ec460a9958e7649fe6d30e
#
_cell.length_a   1.000
_cell.length_b   1.000
_cell.length_c   1.000
_cell.angle_alpha   90.00
_cell.angle_beta   90.00
_cell.angle_gamma   90.00
#
_symmetry.space_group_name_H-M   'P 1'
#
loop_
_entity.id
_entity.type
_entity.pdbx_description
1 polymer ?
#
loop_
_entity_poly.entity_id
_entity_poly.type
_entity_poly.pdbx_seq_one_letter_code
_entity_poly.pdbx_strand_id
1 'polypeptide(L)'
;MPNIFVHACDFSPRAVNLVKSHKDFDDARVNAFVCDPTVDDLIQHISPSSVDVVTMIFVLSAVSPEKMPLMLQNIRKILKKDGCVLFRDYAAGDLAQERLTSKEQKISDNFYVRGDGTRAFYFSDEFLVNLFNENGFDAEEHILCFKQVENRLRELVMNRRWVQAVFRIGSGTSGGKTKSKVKFLGKGNDKPEIQKIILEDSANETDVDISEGMALEMFGISSPKEEILDVVSRDYSFKIKLLSKEYQHTCKSTGLILWESARLMASVLAANQTIVSGRRVLELGCGCAGICSMVAARSANLVVATDGDTKALDLLNQNLALNLQPPTLITKKLEWGNRDDVESIKRLNGRGFDVIIGTDVTYVADAISPLFATAKELIRSSRGDKEGCTPALILCHVLRRVDEPSILSAASEFGFRLVDRWPNALTSTSTFQNIIQSWFAEGRLDTSVPTTALNILYFHEL
;
A
#
# COMPACT_ATOMS: atom_id res chain seq x y z
N MET A 1 -29.11 -2.36 9.28
CA MET A 1 -29.59 -2.99 10.53
C MET A 1 -29.87 -1.85 11.51
N PRO A 2 -31.11 -1.57 11.89
CA PRO A 2 -31.47 -0.34 12.58
C PRO A 2 -31.12 -0.25 14.07
N ASN A 3 -30.73 -1.33 14.73
CA ASN A 3 -30.61 -1.38 16.19
C ASN A 3 -29.24 -1.86 16.69
N ILE A 4 -28.13 -1.59 15.96
CA ILE A 4 -26.79 -1.91 16.43
C ILE A 4 -26.12 -0.64 16.94
N PHE A 5 -25.60 -0.70 18.17
CA PHE A 5 -24.69 0.29 18.74
C PHE A 5 -23.28 -0.31 18.85
N VAL A 6 -22.26 0.41 18.42
CA VAL A 6 -20.89 -0.07 18.36
C VAL A 6 -20.01 0.71 19.33
N HIS A 7 -19.29 0.00 20.18
CA HIS A 7 -18.16 0.54 20.93
C HIS A 7 -16.87 0.20 20.16
N ALA A 8 -16.11 1.21 19.73
CA ALA A 8 -14.87 1.07 19.01
C ALA A 8 -13.72 1.68 19.82
N CYS A 9 -12.75 0.87 20.23
CA CYS A 9 -11.59 1.36 20.96
C CYS A 9 -10.27 0.99 20.26
N ASP A 10 -9.32 1.88 20.38
CA ASP A 10 -7.93 1.68 19.98
C ASP A 10 -7.02 2.43 20.96
N PHE A 11 -5.81 1.94 21.21
CA PHE A 11 -4.84 2.65 22.05
C PHE A 11 -4.25 3.89 21.34
N SER A 12 -4.37 3.96 20.01
CA SER A 12 -3.89 5.07 19.19
C SER A 12 -4.91 6.20 19.11
N PRO A 13 -4.63 7.40 19.64
CA PRO A 13 -5.50 8.56 19.46
C PRO A 13 -5.71 8.91 17.99
N ARG A 14 -4.70 8.65 17.14
CA ARG A 14 -4.78 8.90 15.69
C ARG A 14 -5.82 7.98 15.04
N ALA A 15 -5.82 6.68 15.37
CA ALA A 15 -6.79 5.73 14.82
C ALA A 15 -8.22 6.12 15.22
N VAL A 16 -8.44 6.45 16.50
CA VAL A 16 -9.76 6.90 16.99
C VAL A 16 -10.21 8.19 16.30
N ASN A 17 -9.31 9.15 16.11
CA ASN A 17 -9.62 10.39 15.41
C ASN A 17 -9.98 10.16 13.93
N LEU A 18 -9.32 9.20 13.25
CA LEU A 18 -9.67 8.83 11.87
C LEU A 18 -11.09 8.25 11.80
N VAL A 19 -11.47 7.39 12.74
CA VAL A 19 -12.86 6.88 12.85
C VAL A 19 -13.85 8.04 13.04
N LYS A 20 -13.59 8.94 13.99
CA LYS A 20 -14.47 10.08 14.28
C LYS A 20 -14.57 11.10 13.14
N SER A 21 -13.54 11.22 12.33
CA SER A 21 -13.53 12.13 11.18
C SER A 21 -14.12 11.53 9.89
N HIS A 22 -14.50 10.25 9.91
CA HIS A 22 -15.09 9.62 8.74
C HIS A 22 -16.46 10.20 8.43
N LYS A 23 -16.76 10.43 7.15
CA LYS A 23 -18.04 11.06 6.70
C LYS A 23 -19.31 10.33 7.14
N ASP A 24 -19.22 9.03 7.37
CA ASP A 24 -20.35 8.18 7.80
C ASP A 24 -20.34 7.93 9.32
N PHE A 25 -19.49 8.62 10.07
CA PHE A 25 -19.47 8.51 11.54
C PHE A 25 -20.75 9.14 12.12
N ASP A 26 -21.41 8.39 12.99
CA ASP A 26 -22.63 8.81 13.68
C ASP A 26 -22.47 8.49 15.18
N ASP A 27 -22.34 9.50 16.01
CA ASP A 27 -22.14 9.37 17.46
C ASP A 27 -23.37 8.79 18.19
N ALA A 28 -24.55 8.85 17.58
CA ALA A 28 -25.74 8.18 18.08
C ALA A 28 -25.67 6.65 17.95
N ARG A 29 -24.75 6.14 17.12
CA ARG A 29 -24.58 4.70 16.82
C ARG A 29 -23.21 4.14 17.14
N VAL A 30 -22.19 4.99 17.25
CA VAL A 30 -20.79 4.58 17.44
C VAL A 30 -20.15 5.40 18.55
N ASN A 31 -19.74 4.73 19.63
CA ASN A 31 -18.89 5.32 20.67
C ASN A 31 -17.43 4.93 20.38
N ALA A 32 -16.67 5.84 19.78
CA ALA A 32 -15.24 5.64 19.52
C ALA A 32 -14.39 6.35 20.59
N PHE A 33 -13.47 5.63 21.23
CA PHE A 33 -12.65 6.17 22.33
C PHE A 33 -11.25 5.56 22.38
N VAL A 34 -10.31 6.33 22.95
CA VAL A 34 -8.93 5.86 23.16
C VAL A 34 -8.89 5.02 24.41
N CYS A 35 -8.41 3.78 24.32
CA CYS A 35 -8.25 2.85 25.43
C CYS A 35 -7.26 1.75 25.08
N ASP A 36 -6.31 1.47 25.95
CA ASP A 36 -5.48 0.25 25.92
C ASP A 36 -6.10 -0.80 26.85
N PRO A 37 -6.83 -1.80 26.35
CA PRO A 37 -7.51 -2.81 27.19
C PRO A 37 -6.54 -3.68 28.02
N THR A 38 -5.25 -3.55 27.81
CA THR A 38 -4.22 -4.24 28.63
C THR A 38 -3.82 -3.47 29.90
N VAL A 39 -4.22 -2.21 29.99
CA VAL A 39 -3.85 -1.30 31.09
C VAL A 39 -5.08 -0.56 31.65
N ASP A 40 -5.94 -0.05 30.75
CA ASP A 40 -7.10 0.73 31.11
C ASP A 40 -8.31 -0.17 31.39
N ASP A 41 -9.25 0.30 32.21
CA ASP A 41 -10.45 -0.46 32.51
C ASP A 41 -11.60 -0.07 31.54
N LEU A 42 -12.06 -1.00 30.73
CA LEU A 42 -13.12 -0.80 29.74
C LEU A 42 -14.45 -0.34 30.37
N ILE A 43 -14.70 -0.65 31.66
CA ILE A 43 -15.94 -0.19 32.34
C ILE A 43 -16.02 1.32 32.53
N GLN A 44 -14.93 2.05 32.36
CA GLN A 44 -14.93 3.51 32.34
C GLN A 44 -15.63 4.08 31.10
N HIS A 45 -15.71 3.32 30.03
CA HIS A 45 -16.28 3.74 28.74
C HIS A 45 -17.50 2.93 28.33
N ILE A 46 -17.66 1.71 28.86
CA ILE A 46 -18.71 0.75 28.50
C ILE A 46 -19.33 0.21 29.79
N SER A 47 -20.65 0.23 29.87
CA SER A 47 -21.36 -0.32 31.03
C SER A 47 -21.05 -1.81 31.22
N PRO A 48 -20.85 -2.28 32.46
CA PRO A 48 -20.63 -3.69 32.74
C PRO A 48 -21.78 -4.55 32.21
N SER A 49 -21.45 -5.73 31.68
CA SER A 49 -22.41 -6.72 31.18
C SER A 49 -23.43 -6.16 30.19
N SER A 50 -22.99 -5.23 29.31
CA SER A 50 -23.85 -4.55 28.35
C SER A 50 -23.62 -4.98 26.89
N VAL A 51 -22.48 -5.59 26.59
CA VAL A 51 -22.06 -5.94 25.23
C VAL A 51 -22.50 -7.35 24.86
N ASP A 52 -23.15 -7.51 23.71
CA ASP A 52 -23.59 -8.81 23.20
C ASP A 52 -22.44 -9.56 22.49
N VAL A 53 -21.62 -8.84 21.72
CA VAL A 53 -20.54 -9.42 20.90
C VAL A 53 -19.31 -8.53 20.97
N VAL A 54 -18.16 -9.13 21.24
CA VAL A 54 -16.85 -8.50 21.09
C VAL A 54 -16.14 -9.09 19.89
N THR A 55 -15.61 -8.28 18.99
CA THR A 55 -14.78 -8.73 17.86
C THR A 55 -13.32 -8.48 18.15
N MET A 56 -12.49 -9.49 17.97
CA MET A 56 -11.02 -9.44 18.09
C MET A 56 -10.41 -10.00 16.81
N ILE A 57 -10.19 -9.12 15.82
CA ILE A 57 -9.71 -9.48 14.49
C ILE A 57 -8.30 -8.90 14.32
N PHE A 58 -7.27 -9.76 14.37
CA PHE A 58 -5.86 -9.40 14.33
C PHE A 58 -5.45 -8.37 15.40
N VAL A 59 -6.02 -8.51 16.60
CA VAL A 59 -5.78 -7.62 17.73
C VAL A 59 -4.89 -8.28 18.77
N LEU A 60 -5.23 -9.52 19.19
CA LEU A 60 -4.57 -10.17 20.31
C LEU A 60 -3.11 -10.53 19.97
N SER A 61 -2.81 -10.81 18.71
CA SER A 61 -1.44 -11.07 18.24
C SER A 61 -0.48 -9.87 18.43
N ALA A 62 -1.00 -8.65 18.46
CA ALA A 62 -0.20 -7.45 18.71
C ALA A 62 0.12 -7.24 20.20
N VAL A 63 -0.60 -7.92 21.07
CA VAL A 63 -0.45 -7.85 22.54
C VAL A 63 0.64 -8.83 22.99
N SER A 64 1.49 -8.42 23.93
CA SER A 64 2.47 -9.33 24.50
C SER A 64 1.79 -10.44 25.30
N PRO A 65 2.29 -11.70 25.27
CA PRO A 65 1.64 -12.84 25.89
C PRO A 65 1.28 -12.63 27.37
N GLU A 66 2.14 -11.93 28.12
CA GLU A 66 1.96 -11.66 29.54
C GLU A 66 0.75 -10.72 29.81
N LYS A 67 0.37 -9.91 28.83
CA LYS A 67 -0.75 -8.95 28.92
C LYS A 67 -2.06 -9.48 28.35
N MET A 68 -2.05 -10.55 27.55
CA MET A 68 -3.25 -11.13 26.96
C MET A 68 -4.32 -11.49 28.01
N PRO A 69 -3.98 -12.12 29.17
CA PRO A 69 -4.96 -12.38 30.23
C PRO A 69 -5.66 -11.12 30.75
N LEU A 70 -4.92 -10.02 30.91
CA LEU A 70 -5.49 -8.75 31.38
C LEU A 70 -6.55 -8.21 30.42
N MET A 71 -6.26 -8.27 29.13
CA MET A 71 -7.22 -7.88 28.08
C MET A 71 -8.48 -8.75 28.11
N LEU A 72 -8.34 -10.06 28.22
CA LEU A 72 -9.48 -10.97 28.28
C LEU A 72 -10.33 -10.76 29.55
N GLN A 73 -9.71 -10.55 30.70
CA GLN A 73 -10.40 -10.24 31.95
C GLN A 73 -11.18 -8.92 31.83
N ASN A 74 -10.62 -7.93 31.16
CA ASN A 74 -11.24 -6.64 30.93
C ASN A 74 -12.47 -6.75 29.99
N ILE A 75 -12.33 -7.53 28.91
CA ILE A 75 -13.42 -7.86 28.00
C ILE A 75 -14.56 -8.58 28.75
N ARG A 76 -14.24 -9.51 29.63
CA ARG A 76 -15.22 -10.28 30.42
C ARG A 76 -16.12 -9.38 31.29
N LYS A 77 -15.60 -8.24 31.81
CA LYS A 77 -16.39 -7.32 32.64
C LYS A 77 -17.54 -6.67 31.87
N ILE A 78 -17.34 -6.37 30.59
CA ILE A 78 -18.33 -5.67 29.76
C ILE A 78 -19.28 -6.61 29.00
N LEU A 79 -18.88 -7.87 28.80
CA LEU A 79 -19.64 -8.84 28.05
C LEU A 79 -20.85 -9.34 28.84
N LYS A 80 -22.03 -9.48 28.21
CA LYS A 80 -23.21 -10.12 28.79
C LYS A 80 -22.96 -11.60 29.09
N LYS A 81 -23.73 -12.20 29.97
CA LYS A 81 -23.58 -13.61 30.36
C LYS A 81 -23.69 -14.58 29.18
N ASP A 82 -24.54 -14.27 28.22
CA ASP A 82 -24.75 -15.01 26.98
C ASP A 82 -24.01 -14.41 25.77
N GLY A 83 -23.20 -13.40 26.02
CA GLY A 83 -22.38 -12.76 25.03
C GLY A 83 -21.21 -13.62 24.52
N CYS A 84 -20.63 -13.25 23.40
CA CYS A 84 -19.52 -13.99 22.81
C CYS A 84 -18.39 -13.10 22.30
N VAL A 85 -17.20 -13.69 22.20
CA VAL A 85 -16.03 -13.11 21.53
C VAL A 85 -15.88 -13.82 20.19
N LEU A 86 -15.91 -13.05 19.11
CA LEU A 86 -15.57 -13.50 17.76
C LEU A 86 -14.09 -13.21 17.54
N PHE A 87 -13.31 -14.26 17.48
CA PHE A 87 -11.86 -14.20 17.41
C PHE A 87 -11.34 -14.64 16.04
N ARG A 88 -10.37 -13.91 15.53
CA ARG A 88 -9.57 -14.31 14.37
C ARG A 88 -8.18 -13.72 14.49
N ASP A 89 -7.14 -14.55 14.31
CA ASP A 89 -5.76 -14.09 14.38
C ASP A 89 -4.79 -15.09 13.71
N TYR A 90 -3.50 -14.78 13.69
CA TYR A 90 -2.47 -15.61 13.07
C TYR A 90 -2.30 -16.94 13.79
N ALA A 91 -2.21 -18.02 13.01
CA ALA A 91 -1.96 -19.36 13.55
C ALA A 91 -0.49 -19.77 13.39
N ALA A 92 0.01 -20.55 14.32
CA ALA A 92 1.36 -21.12 14.27
C ALA A 92 1.59 -21.94 12.99
N GLY A 93 2.79 -21.82 12.41
CA GLY A 93 3.16 -22.42 11.14
C GLY A 93 2.65 -21.64 9.91
N ASP A 94 2.27 -20.37 10.07
CA ASP A 94 2.08 -19.44 8.96
C ASP A 94 3.43 -19.12 8.30
N LEU A 95 3.46 -18.95 6.98
CA LEU A 95 4.68 -18.63 6.24
C LEU A 95 5.36 -17.35 6.74
N ALA A 96 4.57 -16.35 7.18
CA ALA A 96 5.15 -15.13 7.73
C ALA A 96 5.90 -15.39 9.04
N GLN A 97 5.45 -16.33 9.88
CA GLN A 97 6.19 -16.75 11.07
C GLN A 97 7.55 -17.36 10.72
N GLU A 98 7.60 -18.23 9.70
CA GLU A 98 8.84 -18.85 9.24
C GLU A 98 9.85 -17.81 8.76
N ARG A 99 9.38 -16.81 8.01
CA ARG A 99 10.20 -15.68 7.53
C ARG A 99 10.73 -14.79 8.65
N LEU A 100 9.90 -14.49 9.66
CA LEU A 100 10.33 -13.69 10.81
C LEU A 100 11.35 -14.43 11.66
N THR A 101 11.25 -15.76 11.74
CA THR A 101 12.22 -16.60 12.41
C THR A 101 13.59 -16.57 11.71
N SER A 102 13.61 -16.63 10.36
CA SER A 102 14.86 -16.59 9.59
C SER A 102 15.55 -15.21 9.65
N LYS A 103 14.82 -14.13 9.93
CA LYS A 103 15.35 -12.75 10.01
C LYS A 103 15.76 -12.32 11.42
N GLU A 104 15.85 -13.23 12.38
CA GLU A 104 16.17 -12.93 13.79
C GLU A 104 15.23 -11.89 14.45
N GLN A 105 13.98 -11.80 13.98
CA GLN A 105 12.98 -10.86 14.49
C GLN A 105 12.14 -11.45 15.63
N LYS A 106 12.61 -12.53 16.24
CA LYS A 106 11.96 -13.22 17.34
C LYS A 106 12.14 -12.46 18.67
N ILE A 107 11.03 -12.13 19.33
CA ILE A 107 11.03 -11.55 20.69
C ILE A 107 11.01 -12.66 21.73
N SER A 108 10.09 -13.62 21.58
CA SER A 108 9.95 -14.83 22.40
C SER A 108 9.29 -15.93 21.57
N ASP A 109 8.98 -17.08 22.18
CA ASP A 109 8.33 -18.17 21.46
C ASP A 109 7.00 -17.73 20.83
N ASN A 110 6.88 -17.95 19.53
CA ASN A 110 5.75 -17.53 18.69
C ASN A 110 5.47 -16.01 18.66
N PHE A 111 6.35 -15.17 19.18
CA PHE A 111 6.17 -13.72 19.25
C PHE A 111 7.32 -13.00 18.55
N TYR A 112 6.98 -12.14 17.60
CA TYR A 112 7.94 -11.52 16.69
C TYR A 112 7.68 -10.02 16.55
N VAL A 113 8.73 -9.26 16.14
CA VAL A 113 8.60 -7.88 15.69
C VAL A 113 8.68 -7.85 14.16
N ARG A 114 7.79 -7.09 13.52
CA ARG A 114 7.80 -6.88 12.07
C ARG A 114 8.70 -5.71 11.68
N GLY A 115 8.99 -5.58 10.38
CA GLY A 115 9.85 -4.52 9.86
C GLY A 115 9.30 -3.10 10.08
N ASP A 116 8.00 -2.94 10.26
CA ASP A 116 7.32 -1.68 10.59
C ASP A 116 7.25 -1.38 12.10
N GLY A 117 7.83 -2.26 12.93
CA GLY A 117 7.84 -2.15 14.39
C GLY A 117 6.58 -2.73 15.08
N THR A 118 5.58 -3.19 14.33
CA THR A 118 4.43 -3.88 14.92
C THR A 118 4.81 -5.27 15.41
N ARG A 119 4.01 -5.82 16.31
CA ARG A 119 4.25 -7.15 16.89
C ARG A 119 3.25 -8.16 16.34
N ALA A 120 3.66 -9.43 16.28
CA ALA A 120 2.79 -10.52 15.86
C ALA A 120 3.07 -11.77 16.67
N PHE A 121 2.04 -12.27 17.36
CA PHE A 121 2.02 -13.56 18.02
C PHE A 121 1.31 -14.59 17.13
N TYR A 122 1.86 -15.76 17.00
CA TYR A 122 1.29 -16.86 16.21
C TYR A 122 0.72 -17.92 17.14
N PHE A 123 -0.61 -18.04 17.16
CA PHE A 123 -1.35 -18.88 18.10
C PHE A 123 -1.27 -20.36 17.72
N SER A 124 -0.83 -21.23 18.64
CA SER A 124 -1.15 -22.64 18.56
C SER A 124 -2.56 -22.87 19.10
N ASP A 125 -3.22 -23.93 18.62
CA ASP A 125 -4.57 -24.32 19.07
C ASP A 125 -4.63 -24.47 20.58
N GLU A 126 -3.66 -25.19 21.15
CA GLU A 126 -3.60 -25.48 22.57
C GLU A 126 -3.41 -24.18 23.41
N PHE A 127 -2.48 -23.32 22.99
CA PHE A 127 -2.22 -22.06 23.70
C PHE A 127 -3.48 -21.18 23.69
N LEU A 128 -4.14 -21.03 22.53
CA LEU A 128 -5.31 -20.16 22.40
C LEU A 128 -6.47 -20.65 23.29
N VAL A 129 -6.80 -21.93 23.22
CA VAL A 129 -7.90 -22.51 24.01
C VAL A 129 -7.60 -22.42 25.50
N ASN A 130 -6.38 -22.73 25.93
CA ASN A 130 -5.99 -22.63 27.33
C ASN A 130 -6.05 -21.18 27.83
N LEU A 131 -5.52 -20.23 27.04
CA LEU A 131 -5.56 -18.79 27.39
C LEU A 131 -6.99 -18.32 27.66
N PHE A 132 -7.95 -18.67 26.78
CA PHE A 132 -9.33 -18.25 26.94
C PHE A 132 -10.00 -18.98 28.10
N ASN A 133 -9.77 -20.30 28.26
CA ASN A 133 -10.36 -21.09 29.35
C ASN A 133 -9.89 -20.60 30.74
N GLU A 134 -8.61 -20.32 30.90
CA GLU A 134 -8.02 -19.79 32.14
C GLU A 134 -8.59 -18.41 32.52
N ASN A 135 -9.07 -17.65 31.51
CA ASN A 135 -9.69 -16.35 31.73
C ASN A 135 -11.25 -16.41 31.74
N GLY A 136 -11.82 -17.61 31.87
CA GLY A 136 -13.23 -17.82 32.10
C GLY A 136 -14.11 -17.79 30.84
N PHE A 137 -13.55 -18.20 29.70
CA PHE A 137 -14.26 -18.39 28.46
C PHE A 137 -14.18 -19.84 27.98
N ASP A 138 -15.27 -20.38 27.49
CA ASP A 138 -15.33 -21.69 26.86
C ASP A 138 -15.33 -21.54 25.32
N ALA A 139 -14.59 -22.37 24.61
CA ALA A 139 -14.56 -22.37 23.15
C ALA A 139 -15.84 -23.09 22.63
N GLU A 140 -16.70 -22.36 21.94
CA GLU A 140 -17.89 -22.90 21.26
C GLU A 140 -17.55 -23.43 19.86
N GLU A 141 -16.76 -22.68 19.12
CA GLU A 141 -16.25 -23.04 17.80
C GLU A 141 -14.79 -22.67 17.65
N HIS A 142 -14.01 -23.55 17.03
CA HIS A 142 -12.60 -23.36 16.78
C HIS A 142 -12.22 -23.95 15.42
N ILE A 143 -11.72 -23.10 14.52
CA ILE A 143 -11.44 -23.48 13.13
C ILE A 143 -10.05 -22.98 12.75
N LEU A 144 -9.21 -23.88 12.26
CA LEU A 144 -7.95 -23.51 11.61
C LEU A 144 -8.20 -23.31 10.11
N CYS A 145 -7.97 -22.10 9.64
CA CYS A 145 -8.18 -21.69 8.24
C CYS A 145 -6.85 -21.72 7.49
N PHE A 146 -6.84 -22.37 6.33
CA PHE A 146 -5.70 -22.39 5.42
C PHE A 146 -6.07 -21.71 4.12
N LYS A 147 -5.19 -20.87 3.61
CA LYS A 147 -5.31 -20.30 2.27
C LYS A 147 -3.95 -20.32 1.59
N GLN A 148 -3.95 -20.80 0.35
CA GLN A 148 -2.79 -20.71 -0.51
C GLN A 148 -2.90 -19.41 -1.31
N VAL A 149 -1.90 -18.53 -1.19
CA VAL A 149 -1.81 -17.29 -1.95
C VAL A 149 -0.64 -17.45 -2.92
N GLU A 150 -0.94 -17.39 -4.21
CA GLU A 150 0.09 -17.47 -5.25
C GLU A 150 0.57 -16.06 -5.62
N ASN A 151 1.86 -15.83 -5.50
CA ASN A 151 2.51 -14.69 -6.14
C ASN A 151 3.10 -15.14 -7.48
N ARG A 152 2.31 -14.99 -8.55
CA ARG A 152 2.70 -15.44 -9.90
C ARG A 152 3.90 -14.69 -10.50
N LEU A 153 4.18 -13.49 -10.05
CA LEU A 153 5.36 -12.71 -10.48
C LEU A 153 6.68 -13.26 -9.93
N ARG A 154 6.61 -14.02 -8.83
CA ARG A 154 7.79 -14.59 -8.15
C ARG A 154 7.74 -16.11 -8.05
N GLU A 155 6.76 -16.73 -8.70
CA GLU A 155 6.49 -18.17 -8.59
C GLU A 155 6.37 -18.68 -7.14
N LEU A 156 6.01 -17.76 -6.22
CA LEU A 156 5.93 -18.03 -4.79
C LEU A 156 4.50 -18.44 -4.42
N VAL A 157 4.38 -19.63 -3.85
CA VAL A 157 3.16 -20.12 -3.23
C VAL A 157 3.25 -19.88 -1.73
N MET A 158 2.40 -19.02 -1.21
CA MET A 158 2.36 -18.67 0.22
C MET A 158 1.25 -19.43 0.91
N ASN A 159 1.60 -20.31 1.83
CA ASN A 159 0.66 -20.99 2.69
C ASN A 159 0.37 -20.13 3.91
N ARG A 160 -0.78 -19.48 3.94
CA ARG A 160 -1.21 -18.65 5.06
C ARG A 160 -2.12 -19.43 6.01
N ARG A 161 -1.98 -19.17 7.31
CA ARG A 161 -2.72 -19.85 8.36
C ARG A 161 -3.31 -18.87 9.35
N TRP A 162 -4.60 -19.03 9.64
CA TRP A 162 -5.32 -18.26 10.67
C TRP A 162 -6.15 -19.18 11.53
N VAL A 163 -6.37 -18.77 12.77
CA VAL A 163 -7.34 -19.40 13.64
C VAL A 163 -8.57 -18.49 13.73
N GLN A 164 -9.75 -19.10 13.63
CA GLN A 164 -11.04 -18.47 13.94
C GLN A 164 -11.71 -19.24 15.07
N ALA A 165 -12.29 -18.49 16.00
CA ALA A 165 -12.97 -19.11 17.12
C ALA A 165 -14.12 -18.24 17.61
N VAL A 166 -15.08 -18.88 18.25
CA VAL A 166 -16.13 -18.25 19.03
C VAL A 166 -15.96 -18.70 20.48
N PHE A 167 -15.79 -17.73 21.36
CA PHE A 167 -15.66 -17.96 22.79
C PHE A 167 -16.86 -17.37 23.52
N ARG A 168 -17.42 -18.11 24.51
CA ARG A 168 -18.47 -17.63 25.40
C ARG A 168 -18.01 -17.59 26.84
N ILE A 169 -18.63 -16.79 27.66
CA ILE A 169 -18.38 -16.81 29.11
C ILE A 169 -18.69 -18.21 29.63
N GLY A 170 -17.69 -18.82 30.25
CA GLY A 170 -17.77 -20.18 30.78
C GLY A 170 -18.80 -20.33 31.89
N SER A 171 -19.59 -21.39 31.84
CA SER A 171 -20.60 -21.72 32.85
C SER A 171 -20.02 -22.31 34.15
N GLY A 172 -18.68 -22.43 34.22
CA GLY A 172 -18.00 -23.00 35.39
C GLY A 172 -18.09 -24.53 35.49
N THR A 173 -18.67 -25.21 34.50
CA THR A 173 -18.70 -26.67 34.41
C THR A 173 -17.59 -27.15 33.48
N SER A 174 -16.66 -27.86 34.03
CA SER A 174 -15.43 -28.34 33.39
C SER A 174 -15.66 -29.21 32.14
N GLY A 175 -14.96 -28.86 31.06
CA GLY A 175 -14.37 -29.85 30.18
C GLY A 175 -15.22 -30.43 29.05
N GLY A 176 -15.81 -29.58 28.20
CA GLY A 176 -16.19 -30.02 26.85
C GLY A 176 -14.98 -29.96 25.91
N LYS A 177 -14.44 -31.10 25.46
CA LYS A 177 -13.42 -31.16 24.40
C LYS A 177 -14.06 -30.69 23.09
N THR A 178 -13.90 -29.42 22.78
CA THR A 178 -14.28 -28.90 21.45
C THR A 178 -13.37 -29.53 20.41
N LYS A 179 -13.94 -30.19 19.41
CA LYS A 179 -13.16 -30.77 18.30
C LYS A 179 -12.75 -29.62 17.38
N SER A 180 -11.46 -29.39 17.26
CA SER A 180 -10.88 -28.49 16.27
C SER A 180 -11.31 -28.92 14.85
N LYS A 181 -11.87 -28.00 14.08
CA LYS A 181 -12.25 -28.20 12.66
C LYS A 181 -11.20 -27.54 11.78
N VAL A 182 -10.83 -28.21 10.70
CA VAL A 182 -9.91 -27.69 9.68
C VAL A 182 -10.73 -27.29 8.46
N LYS A 183 -10.58 -26.03 8.02
CA LYS A 183 -11.26 -25.50 6.84
C LYS A 183 -10.23 -24.97 5.84
N PHE A 184 -10.26 -25.50 4.62
CA PHE A 184 -9.47 -25.01 3.50
C PHE A 184 -10.28 -23.95 2.74
N LEU A 185 -9.71 -22.76 2.58
CA LEU A 185 -10.27 -21.66 1.81
C LEU A 185 -9.56 -21.59 0.44
N GLY A 186 -10.07 -22.33 -0.55
CA GLY A 186 -9.57 -22.36 -1.93
C GLY A 186 -10.44 -23.21 -2.83
N LYS A 187 -10.47 -22.90 -4.13
CA LYS A 187 -11.12 -23.76 -5.14
C LYS A 187 -10.17 -24.91 -5.50
N GLY A 188 -10.39 -26.08 -4.94
CA GLY A 188 -9.66 -27.31 -5.30
C GLY A 188 -9.69 -28.35 -4.18
N ASN A 189 -9.98 -29.59 -4.53
CA ASN A 189 -10.09 -30.77 -3.63
C ASN A 189 -8.73 -31.41 -3.31
N ASP A 190 -7.61 -30.75 -3.54
CA ASP A 190 -6.29 -31.35 -3.36
C ASP A 190 -5.73 -31.04 -1.98
N LYS A 191 -5.43 -32.09 -1.21
CA LYS A 191 -4.64 -31.99 0.01
C LYS A 191 -3.22 -31.59 -0.39
N PRO A 192 -2.66 -30.49 0.15
CA PRO A 192 -1.28 -30.13 -0.17
C PRO A 192 -0.31 -31.14 0.46
N GLU A 193 0.47 -31.84 -0.38
CA GLU A 193 1.71 -32.47 0.04
C GLU A 193 2.69 -31.37 0.51
N ILE A 194 3.26 -31.60 1.69
CA ILE A 194 4.27 -30.68 2.26
C ILE A 194 5.58 -30.91 1.50
N GLN A 195 5.78 -30.20 0.41
CA GLN A 195 7.12 -30.07 -0.19
C GLN A 195 7.87 -28.91 0.48
N LYS A 196 8.97 -29.28 1.12
CA LYS A 196 9.96 -28.34 1.66
C LYS A 196 10.68 -27.67 0.49
N ILE A 197 10.28 -26.47 0.13
CA ILE A 197 11.06 -25.63 -0.80
C ILE A 197 12.04 -24.80 0.02
N ILE A 198 13.31 -25.08 -0.15
CA ILE A 198 14.43 -24.30 0.40
C ILE A 198 14.46 -22.99 -0.41
N LEU A 199 14.21 -21.87 0.24
CA LEU A 199 14.32 -20.54 -0.34
C LEU A 199 15.73 -20.02 -0.10
N GLU A 200 16.48 -19.79 -1.20
CA GLU A 200 17.71 -19.00 -1.16
C GLU A 200 17.36 -17.53 -0.87
N ASP A 201 18.20 -16.92 -0.02
CA ASP A 201 18.03 -15.56 0.50
C ASP A 201 17.95 -14.50 -0.59
N SER A 202 16.86 -13.76 -0.63
CA SER A 202 16.85 -12.39 -1.11
C SER A 202 16.43 -11.46 0.04
N ALA A 203 17.40 -10.74 0.55
CA ALA A 203 17.23 -9.76 1.62
C ALA A 203 16.35 -8.59 1.16
N ASN A 204 15.54 -8.08 2.11
CA ASN A 204 14.74 -6.86 2.07
C ASN A 204 13.38 -6.91 1.37
N GLU A 205 12.41 -7.53 2.04
CA GLU A 205 11.00 -7.32 1.74
C GLU A 205 10.26 -6.83 2.99
N THR A 206 9.63 -5.65 2.89
CA THR A 206 8.59 -5.26 3.83
C THR A 206 7.41 -6.20 3.66
N ASP A 207 7.03 -6.90 4.74
CA ASP A 207 5.81 -7.71 4.78
C ASP A 207 4.61 -6.79 4.52
N VAL A 208 3.99 -6.91 3.34
CA VAL A 208 2.68 -6.31 3.09
C VAL A 208 1.66 -7.17 3.82
N ASP A 209 1.07 -6.63 4.87
CA ASP A 209 0.00 -7.30 5.59
C ASP A 209 -1.28 -7.31 4.75
N ILE A 210 -1.58 -8.46 4.13
CA ILE A 210 -2.79 -8.69 3.34
C ILE A 210 -4.01 -9.10 4.20
N SER A 211 -3.88 -9.06 5.52
CA SER A 211 -4.92 -9.55 6.43
C SER A 211 -6.18 -8.68 6.45
N GLU A 212 -6.06 -7.36 6.25
CA GLU A 212 -7.21 -6.44 6.25
C GLU A 212 -8.15 -6.66 5.06
N GLY A 213 -7.63 -6.72 3.83
CA GLY A 213 -8.45 -6.95 2.64
C GLY A 213 -9.16 -8.30 2.64
N MET A 214 -8.53 -9.32 3.25
CA MET A 214 -9.14 -10.64 3.40
C MET A 214 -10.22 -10.69 4.48
N ALA A 215 -10.15 -9.86 5.50
CA ALA A 215 -11.19 -9.76 6.52
C ALA A 215 -12.50 -9.27 5.89
N LEU A 216 -12.47 -8.24 5.05
CA LEU A 216 -13.66 -7.70 4.37
C LEU A 216 -14.31 -8.71 3.42
N GLU A 217 -13.51 -9.43 2.62
CA GLU A 217 -14.00 -10.47 1.71
C GLU A 217 -14.71 -11.63 2.44
N MET A 218 -14.27 -11.93 3.66
CA MET A 218 -14.83 -13.00 4.49
C MET A 218 -16.16 -12.63 5.16
N PHE A 219 -16.38 -11.36 5.43
CA PHE A 219 -17.65 -10.88 5.98
C PHE A 219 -18.71 -10.64 4.91
N GLY A 220 -18.42 -10.96 3.63
CA GLY A 220 -19.35 -10.76 2.52
C GLY A 220 -19.64 -9.27 2.24
N ILE A 221 -18.79 -8.38 2.73
CA ILE A 221 -18.86 -6.95 2.44
C ILE A 221 -18.21 -6.77 1.06
N SER A 222 -19.01 -6.83 0.01
CA SER A 222 -18.58 -6.46 -1.33
C SER A 222 -18.65 -4.96 -1.49
N SER A 223 -17.55 -4.28 -1.15
CA SER A 223 -17.34 -2.93 -1.63
C SER A 223 -17.11 -2.94 -3.15
N PRO A 224 -17.49 -1.92 -3.90
CA PRO A 224 -17.15 -1.84 -5.31
C PRO A 224 -15.62 -1.93 -5.46
N LYS A 225 -15.15 -2.83 -6.33
CA LYS A 225 -13.70 -3.01 -6.58
C LYS A 225 -13.03 -1.74 -7.08
N GLU A 226 -13.80 -0.85 -7.68
CA GLU A 226 -13.33 0.38 -8.29
C GLU A 226 -14.11 1.56 -7.71
N GLU A 227 -13.41 2.65 -7.44
CA GLU A 227 -13.98 3.93 -7.02
C GLU A 227 -13.61 5.02 -8.03
N ILE A 228 -14.42 6.08 -8.09
CA ILE A 228 -14.11 7.27 -8.88
C ILE A 228 -13.71 8.38 -7.93
N LEU A 229 -12.50 8.88 -8.12
CA LEU A 229 -11.94 9.96 -7.34
C LEU A 229 -11.91 11.24 -8.18
N ASP A 230 -12.44 12.33 -7.65
CA ASP A 230 -12.27 13.64 -8.22
C ASP A 230 -10.88 14.20 -7.83
N VAL A 231 -10.03 14.40 -8.84
CA VAL A 231 -8.69 14.96 -8.66
C VAL A 231 -8.70 16.36 -9.22
N VAL A 232 -8.57 17.33 -8.34
CA VAL A 232 -8.51 18.75 -8.70
C VAL A 232 -7.08 19.25 -8.53
N SER A 233 -6.55 19.90 -9.55
CA SER A 233 -5.26 20.57 -9.52
C SER A 233 -5.37 21.88 -10.31
N ARG A 234 -5.48 23.01 -9.63
CA ARG A 234 -5.74 24.34 -10.20
C ARG A 234 -6.97 24.33 -11.14
N ASP A 235 -6.75 24.65 -12.42
CA ASP A 235 -7.76 24.71 -13.48
C ASP A 235 -8.08 23.34 -14.09
N TYR A 236 -7.47 22.27 -13.54
CA TYR A 236 -7.65 20.90 -14.00
C TYR A 236 -8.51 20.13 -13.01
N SER A 237 -9.53 19.49 -13.52
CA SER A 237 -10.36 18.55 -12.76
C SER A 237 -10.49 17.26 -13.55
N PHE A 238 -10.15 16.14 -12.92
CA PHE A 238 -10.18 14.82 -13.52
C PHE A 238 -11.02 13.87 -12.66
N LYS A 239 -11.85 13.06 -13.32
CA LYS A 239 -12.54 11.93 -12.70
C LYS A 239 -11.72 10.67 -12.93
N ILE A 240 -11.06 10.18 -11.89
CA ILE A 240 -10.15 9.05 -11.99
C ILE A 240 -10.79 7.82 -11.36
N LYS A 241 -11.06 6.83 -12.22
CA LYS A 241 -11.44 5.48 -11.81
C LYS A 241 -10.19 4.72 -11.41
N LEU A 242 -10.18 4.17 -10.20
CA LEU A 242 -9.05 3.46 -9.63
C LEU A 242 -9.54 2.30 -8.74
N LEU A 243 -8.62 1.46 -8.31
CA LEU A 243 -8.93 0.41 -7.36
C LEU A 243 -9.30 1.04 -6.02
N SER A 244 -10.44 0.63 -5.44
CA SER A 244 -10.86 1.17 -4.13
C SER A 244 -9.84 0.84 -3.03
N LYS A 245 -9.75 1.71 -2.02
CA LYS A 245 -8.77 1.61 -0.93
C LYS A 245 -8.79 0.25 -0.23
N GLU A 246 -9.96 -0.37 -0.12
CA GLU A 246 -10.15 -1.68 0.52
C GLU A 246 -9.46 -2.82 -0.24
N TYR A 247 -9.27 -2.67 -1.55
CA TYR A 247 -8.61 -3.68 -2.39
C TYR A 247 -7.14 -3.39 -2.68
N GLN A 248 -6.63 -2.21 -2.28
CA GLN A 248 -5.24 -1.80 -2.55
C GLN A 248 -4.24 -2.77 -1.94
N HIS A 249 -4.52 -3.29 -0.74
CA HIS A 249 -3.65 -4.23 -0.04
C HIS A 249 -3.67 -5.64 -0.63
N THR A 250 -4.69 -6.00 -1.40
CA THR A 250 -4.83 -7.31 -2.05
C THR A 250 -4.40 -7.29 -3.51
N CYS A 251 -4.16 -6.10 -4.07
CA CYS A 251 -3.83 -5.93 -5.46
C CYS A 251 -2.33 -6.16 -5.72
N LYS A 252 -2.03 -7.01 -6.71
CA LYS A 252 -0.65 -7.26 -7.16
C LYS A 252 -0.06 -6.13 -7.99
N SER A 253 -0.92 -5.28 -8.56
CA SER A 253 -0.55 -4.17 -9.42
C SER A 253 -0.55 -2.87 -8.63
N THR A 254 0.61 -2.28 -8.47
CA THR A 254 0.76 -0.93 -7.91
C THR A 254 0.25 0.15 -8.85
N GLY A 255 0.13 -0.17 -10.14
CA GLY A 255 -0.37 0.76 -11.17
C GLY A 255 -1.87 1.04 -11.11
N LEU A 256 -2.67 0.28 -10.31
CA LEU A 256 -4.11 0.50 -10.15
C LEU A 256 -4.46 1.51 -9.05
N ILE A 257 -3.46 2.20 -8.49
CA ILE A 257 -3.56 3.15 -7.37
C ILE A 257 -3.03 4.50 -7.82
N LEU A 258 -3.59 5.58 -7.28
CA LEU A 258 -3.06 6.93 -7.47
C LEU A 258 -2.13 7.31 -6.31
N TRP A 259 -0.85 7.43 -6.61
CA TRP A 259 0.20 7.77 -5.65
C TRP A 259 0.33 9.29 -5.43
N GLU A 260 0.79 9.70 -4.25
CA GLU A 260 0.93 11.12 -3.88
C GLU A 260 1.99 11.85 -4.73
N SER A 261 3.06 11.16 -5.12
CA SER A 261 4.06 11.70 -6.04
C SER A 261 3.48 12.11 -7.39
N ALA A 262 2.53 11.32 -7.92
CA ALA A 262 1.83 11.67 -9.14
C ALA A 262 0.94 12.90 -8.95
N ARG A 263 0.28 13.05 -7.79
CA ARG A 263 -0.51 14.25 -7.46
C ARG A 263 0.36 15.50 -7.37
N LEU A 264 1.50 15.41 -6.67
CA LEU A 264 2.45 16.52 -6.56
C LEU A 264 2.97 16.90 -7.94
N MET A 265 3.45 15.92 -8.73
CA MET A 265 4.02 16.21 -10.04
C MET A 265 2.99 16.79 -11.01
N ALA A 266 1.76 16.29 -11.02
CA ALA A 266 0.66 16.86 -11.80
C ALA A 266 0.37 18.31 -11.41
N SER A 267 0.39 18.62 -10.09
CA SER A 267 0.22 20.00 -9.60
C SER A 267 1.38 20.91 -10.02
N VAL A 268 2.62 20.40 -10.00
CA VAL A 268 3.79 21.13 -10.50
C VAL A 268 3.66 21.43 -11.99
N LEU A 269 3.26 20.44 -12.80
CA LEU A 269 3.06 20.62 -14.25
C LEU A 269 1.92 21.58 -14.55
N ALA A 270 0.80 21.50 -13.83
CA ALA A 270 -0.33 22.42 -13.98
C ALA A 270 0.07 23.87 -13.66
N ALA A 271 0.93 24.06 -12.65
CA ALA A 271 1.44 25.37 -12.26
C ALA A 271 2.52 25.90 -13.21
N ASN A 272 3.26 25.04 -13.89
CA ASN A 272 4.45 25.37 -14.67
C ASN A 272 4.40 24.71 -16.04
N GLN A 273 3.41 25.06 -16.84
CA GLN A 273 3.20 24.46 -18.16
C GLN A 273 4.41 24.57 -19.09
N THR A 274 5.30 25.54 -18.88
CA THR A 274 6.57 25.68 -19.63
C THR A 274 7.48 24.46 -19.55
N ILE A 275 7.28 23.58 -18.56
CA ILE A 275 8.00 22.30 -18.46
C ILE A 275 7.67 21.40 -19.64
N VAL A 276 6.42 21.40 -20.11
CA VAL A 276 5.90 20.44 -21.11
C VAL A 276 5.36 21.10 -22.39
N SER A 277 5.09 22.41 -22.37
CA SER A 277 4.48 23.11 -23.49
C SER A 277 5.32 23.03 -24.76
N GLY A 278 4.73 22.59 -25.85
CA GLY A 278 5.38 22.42 -27.15
C GLY A 278 6.39 21.27 -27.22
N ARG A 279 6.50 20.44 -26.17
CA ARG A 279 7.50 19.37 -26.03
C ARG A 279 6.91 17.98 -26.31
N ARG A 280 7.80 17.02 -26.55
CA ARG A 280 7.48 15.60 -26.61
C ARG A 280 7.74 15.01 -25.21
N VAL A 281 6.69 14.52 -24.59
CA VAL A 281 6.68 14.06 -23.20
C VAL A 281 6.44 12.56 -23.14
N LEU A 282 7.23 11.86 -22.32
CA LEU A 282 7.05 10.45 -21.99
C LEU A 282 6.83 10.32 -20.48
N GLU A 283 5.80 9.62 -20.07
CA GLU A 283 5.62 9.21 -18.68
C GLU A 283 5.94 7.73 -18.53
N LEU A 284 6.89 7.40 -17.63
CA LEU A 284 7.30 6.05 -17.27
C LEU A 284 6.54 5.63 -16.01
N GLY A 285 5.81 4.51 -16.05
CA GLY A 285 5.04 4.01 -14.91
C GLY A 285 3.85 4.93 -14.59
N CYS A 286 3.04 5.28 -15.59
CA CYS A 286 1.91 6.22 -15.44
C CYS A 286 0.75 5.68 -14.59
N GLY A 287 0.70 4.36 -14.35
CA GLY A 287 -0.40 3.70 -13.68
C GLY A 287 -1.75 3.89 -14.39
N CYS A 288 -2.83 3.56 -13.70
CA CYS A 288 -4.18 3.75 -14.21
C CYS A 288 -4.64 5.21 -14.20
N ALA A 289 -4.00 6.05 -13.41
CA ALA A 289 -4.39 7.45 -13.28
C ALA A 289 -3.83 8.33 -14.40
N GLY A 290 -2.55 8.21 -14.76
CA GLY A 290 -1.88 8.95 -15.82
C GLY A 290 -2.07 10.47 -15.73
N ILE A 291 -2.24 11.03 -14.52
CA ILE A 291 -2.62 12.44 -14.34
C ILE A 291 -1.55 13.40 -14.81
N CYS A 292 -0.26 13.04 -14.70
CA CYS A 292 0.82 13.86 -15.23
C CYS A 292 0.72 13.95 -16.77
N SER A 293 0.49 12.81 -17.44
CA SER A 293 0.25 12.75 -18.89
C SER A 293 -0.98 13.52 -19.29
N MET A 294 -2.10 13.44 -18.55
CA MET A 294 -3.32 14.20 -18.84
C MET A 294 -3.12 15.71 -18.71
N VAL A 295 -2.37 16.16 -17.71
CA VAL A 295 -2.00 17.58 -17.58
C VAL A 295 -1.10 18.01 -18.74
N ALA A 296 -0.06 17.23 -19.05
CA ALA A 296 0.88 17.53 -20.12
C ALA A 296 0.21 17.59 -21.49
N ALA A 297 -0.78 16.72 -21.77
CA ALA A 297 -1.48 16.63 -23.04
C ALA A 297 -2.21 17.91 -23.47
N ARG A 298 -2.42 18.85 -22.55
CA ARG A 298 -3.07 20.13 -22.84
C ARG A 298 -2.18 21.11 -23.60
N SER A 299 -0.85 20.98 -23.49
CA SER A 299 0.09 21.96 -24.07
C SER A 299 1.31 21.31 -24.74
N ALA A 300 1.54 20.03 -24.56
CA ALA A 300 2.63 19.30 -25.22
C ALA A 300 2.31 18.96 -26.66
N ASN A 301 3.33 18.82 -27.51
CA ASN A 301 3.18 18.40 -28.91
C ASN A 301 2.90 16.89 -29.03
N LEU A 302 3.42 16.10 -28.15
CA LEU A 302 3.21 14.65 -28.09
C LEU A 302 3.30 14.21 -26.64
N VAL A 303 2.36 13.40 -26.19
CA VAL A 303 2.44 12.73 -24.89
C VAL A 303 2.29 11.23 -25.09
N VAL A 304 3.22 10.46 -24.53
CA VAL A 304 3.13 9.00 -24.47
C VAL A 304 3.13 8.58 -23.01
N ALA A 305 2.03 7.99 -22.54
CA ALA A 305 1.89 7.44 -21.21
C ALA A 305 2.19 5.94 -21.25
N THR A 306 3.11 5.47 -20.41
CA THR A 306 3.55 4.07 -20.46
C THR A 306 3.50 3.41 -19.10
N ASP A 307 3.15 2.11 -19.09
CA ASP A 307 3.22 1.23 -17.92
C ASP A 307 3.54 -0.20 -18.36
N GLY A 308 4.18 -0.99 -17.50
CA GLY A 308 4.42 -2.41 -17.75
C GLY A 308 3.17 -3.28 -17.54
N ASP A 309 2.21 -2.80 -16.73
CA ASP A 309 0.97 -3.52 -16.44
C ASP A 309 -0.15 -3.15 -17.41
N THR A 310 -0.57 -4.12 -18.22
CA THR A 310 -1.68 -3.95 -19.16
C THR A 310 -3.01 -3.61 -18.49
N LYS A 311 -3.26 -4.10 -17.27
CA LYS A 311 -4.48 -3.78 -16.51
C LYS A 311 -4.51 -2.32 -16.08
N ALA A 312 -3.36 -1.77 -15.71
CA ALA A 312 -3.26 -0.34 -15.43
C ALA A 312 -3.53 0.48 -16.68
N LEU A 313 -3.00 0.08 -17.84
CA LEU A 313 -3.26 0.75 -19.11
C LEU A 313 -4.71 0.62 -19.58
N ASP A 314 -5.36 -0.52 -19.38
CA ASP A 314 -6.79 -0.70 -19.70
C ASP A 314 -7.67 0.26 -18.88
N LEU A 315 -7.37 0.40 -17.60
CA LEU A 315 -8.07 1.35 -16.72
C LEU A 315 -7.72 2.80 -17.06
N LEU A 316 -6.46 3.08 -17.43
CA LEU A 316 -6.04 4.40 -17.91
C LEU A 316 -6.83 4.80 -19.16
N ASN A 317 -7.01 3.90 -20.13
CA ASN A 317 -7.80 4.19 -21.34
C ASN A 317 -9.25 4.54 -21.01
N GLN A 318 -9.86 3.89 -20.00
CA GLN A 318 -11.18 4.27 -19.49
C GLN A 318 -11.15 5.68 -18.87
N ASN A 319 -10.13 5.99 -18.08
CA ASN A 319 -9.95 7.31 -17.47
C ASN A 319 -9.72 8.41 -18.51
N LEU A 320 -8.97 8.12 -19.57
CA LEU A 320 -8.79 9.07 -20.67
C LEU A 320 -10.12 9.36 -21.39
N ALA A 321 -10.94 8.36 -21.64
CA ALA A 321 -12.25 8.53 -22.26
C ALA A 321 -13.20 9.39 -21.40
N LEU A 322 -13.05 9.36 -20.06
CA LEU A 322 -13.84 10.19 -19.15
C LEU A 322 -13.40 11.67 -19.11
N ASN A 323 -12.12 11.96 -19.42
CA ASN A 323 -11.51 13.25 -19.11
C ASN A 323 -11.01 14.04 -20.34
N LEU A 324 -10.71 13.39 -21.45
CA LEU A 324 -10.09 13.99 -22.65
C LEU A 324 -10.87 13.68 -23.90
N GLN A 325 -11.15 14.75 -24.68
CA GLN A 325 -11.75 14.63 -26.01
C GLN A 325 -11.14 15.70 -26.93
N PRO A 326 -10.60 15.35 -28.12
CA PRO A 326 -10.11 14.04 -28.54
C PRO A 326 -8.80 13.66 -27.82
N PRO A 327 -8.41 12.39 -27.82
CA PRO A 327 -7.21 11.96 -27.13
C PRO A 327 -5.95 12.50 -27.83
N THR A 328 -5.27 13.44 -27.21
CA THR A 328 -3.94 13.95 -27.64
C THR A 328 -2.81 13.12 -27.02
N LEU A 329 -3.15 12.07 -26.30
CA LEU A 329 -2.27 11.23 -25.52
C LEU A 329 -2.31 9.80 -26.04
N ILE A 330 -1.14 9.21 -26.22
CA ILE A 330 -0.95 7.83 -26.65
C ILE A 330 -0.59 6.98 -25.44
N THR A 331 -1.29 5.87 -25.22
CA THR A 331 -0.96 4.88 -24.21
C THR A 331 -0.20 3.72 -24.83
N LYS A 332 0.87 3.24 -24.17
CA LYS A 332 1.67 2.11 -24.66
C LYS A 332 2.17 1.26 -23.49
N LYS A 333 2.19 -0.06 -23.70
CA LYS A 333 2.93 -0.95 -22.82
C LYS A 333 4.42 -0.66 -22.96
N LEU A 334 5.10 -0.55 -21.82
CA LEU A 334 6.54 -0.43 -21.73
C LEU A 334 7.04 -1.07 -20.43
N GLU A 335 7.59 -2.23 -20.56
CA GLU A 335 8.37 -2.88 -19.51
C GLU A 335 9.82 -2.44 -19.63
N TRP A 336 10.38 -1.86 -18.57
CA TRP A 336 11.72 -1.30 -18.61
C TRP A 336 12.78 -2.38 -18.87
N GLY A 337 13.66 -2.11 -19.83
CA GLY A 337 14.66 -3.07 -20.31
C GLY A 337 14.13 -4.05 -21.36
N ASN A 338 12.83 -4.07 -21.65
CA ASN A 338 12.28 -4.88 -22.73
C ASN A 338 12.54 -4.21 -24.09
N ARG A 339 13.32 -4.86 -24.93
CA ARG A 339 13.74 -4.32 -26.23
C ARG A 339 12.59 -4.05 -27.19
N ASP A 340 11.63 -4.96 -27.27
CA ASP A 340 10.53 -4.85 -28.21
C ASP A 340 9.60 -3.70 -27.82
N ASP A 341 9.34 -3.51 -26.53
CA ASP A 341 8.55 -2.40 -26.01
C ASP A 341 9.27 -1.07 -26.28
N VAL A 342 10.58 -0.96 -26.00
CA VAL A 342 11.40 0.23 -26.29
C VAL A 342 11.37 0.58 -27.77
N GLU A 343 11.58 -0.39 -28.67
CA GLU A 343 11.50 -0.18 -30.12
C GLU A 343 10.10 0.23 -30.59
N SER A 344 9.06 -0.25 -29.93
CA SER A 344 7.67 0.19 -30.18
C SER A 344 7.50 1.69 -29.89
N ILE A 345 8.10 2.20 -28.79
CA ILE A 345 8.08 3.61 -28.44
C ILE A 345 8.92 4.45 -29.42
N LYS A 346 10.12 3.98 -29.78
CA LYS A 346 10.98 4.66 -30.78
C LYS A 346 10.30 4.81 -32.14
N ARG A 347 9.50 3.83 -32.56
CA ARG A 347 8.69 3.92 -33.81
C ARG A 347 7.65 5.03 -33.76
N LEU A 348 7.12 5.38 -32.59
CA LEU A 348 6.19 6.51 -32.44
C LEU A 348 6.90 7.86 -32.52
N ASN A 349 8.14 7.92 -32.01
CA ASN A 349 8.92 9.14 -31.97
C ASN A 349 10.43 8.86 -32.12
N GLY A 350 10.89 8.79 -33.35
CA GLY A 350 12.30 8.53 -33.68
C GLY A 350 13.30 9.63 -33.28
N ARG A 351 12.80 10.82 -32.86
CA ARG A 351 13.65 11.92 -32.37
C ARG A 351 13.92 11.86 -30.86
N GLY A 352 13.28 10.95 -30.14
CA GLY A 352 13.33 10.89 -28.67
C GLY A 352 12.47 11.96 -27.99
N PHE A 353 12.39 11.89 -26.68
CA PHE A 353 11.52 12.75 -25.86
C PHE A 353 12.31 13.90 -25.23
N ASP A 354 11.69 15.09 -25.18
CA ASP A 354 12.29 16.29 -24.59
C ASP A 354 12.18 16.27 -23.07
N VAL A 355 11.14 15.64 -22.54
CA VAL A 355 10.88 15.47 -21.11
C VAL A 355 10.43 14.05 -20.85
N ILE A 356 11.12 13.36 -19.95
CA ILE A 356 10.70 12.07 -19.40
C ILE A 356 10.31 12.29 -17.95
N ILE A 357 9.14 11.80 -17.55
CA ILE A 357 8.61 11.93 -16.19
C ILE A 357 8.41 10.54 -15.60
N GLY A 358 8.79 10.34 -14.32
CA GLY A 358 8.48 9.14 -13.57
C GLY A 358 8.03 9.50 -12.16
N THR A 359 6.90 8.94 -11.72
CA THR A 359 6.36 9.17 -10.38
C THR A 359 6.24 7.87 -9.60
N ASP A 360 6.91 7.79 -8.44
CA ASP A 360 7.06 6.58 -7.60
C ASP A 360 7.56 5.34 -8.37
N VAL A 361 8.48 5.52 -9.30
CA VAL A 361 9.06 4.46 -10.15
C VAL A 361 10.38 3.88 -9.61
N THR A 362 10.92 4.42 -8.53
CA THR A 362 12.23 4.06 -7.96
C THR A 362 12.15 3.23 -6.68
N TYR A 363 11.06 2.49 -6.47
CA TYR A 363 10.81 1.75 -5.22
C TYR A 363 11.26 0.28 -5.23
N VAL A 364 11.68 -0.27 -6.39
CA VAL A 364 12.20 -1.62 -6.57
C VAL A 364 13.65 -1.54 -7.02
N ALA A 365 14.59 -2.09 -6.23
CA ALA A 365 16.01 -2.00 -6.50
C ALA A 365 16.40 -2.58 -7.88
N ASP A 366 15.87 -3.75 -8.22
CA ASP A 366 16.18 -4.43 -9.51
C ASP A 366 15.60 -3.70 -10.73
N ALA A 367 14.65 -2.81 -10.53
CA ALA A 367 14.04 -2.02 -11.61
C ALA A 367 14.79 -0.70 -11.91
N ILE A 368 15.72 -0.28 -11.04
CA ILE A 368 16.40 1.02 -11.17
C ILE A 368 17.29 1.07 -12.42
N SER A 369 18.18 0.08 -12.61
CA SER A 369 19.03 0.02 -13.80
C SER A 369 18.26 -0.13 -15.10
N PRO A 370 17.25 -1.01 -15.23
CA PRO A 370 16.35 -1.04 -16.39
C PRO A 370 15.61 0.27 -16.65
N LEU A 371 15.16 0.98 -15.61
CA LEU A 371 14.51 2.29 -15.72
C LEU A 371 15.43 3.31 -16.40
N PHE A 372 16.67 3.49 -15.88
CA PHE A 372 17.61 4.45 -16.44
C PHE A 372 18.12 4.03 -17.82
N ALA A 373 18.31 2.74 -18.09
CA ALA A 373 18.62 2.24 -19.42
C ALA A 373 17.52 2.60 -20.43
N THR A 374 16.25 2.37 -20.07
CA THR A 374 15.10 2.71 -20.89
C THR A 374 14.98 4.22 -21.11
N ALA A 375 15.15 5.03 -20.06
CA ALA A 375 15.14 6.48 -20.16
C ALA A 375 16.25 6.99 -21.10
N LYS A 376 17.47 6.40 -21.00
CA LYS A 376 18.60 6.76 -21.87
C LYS A 376 18.32 6.50 -23.35
N GLU A 377 17.68 5.41 -23.66
CA GLU A 377 17.35 5.06 -25.04
C GLU A 377 16.23 5.93 -25.65
N LEU A 378 15.35 6.47 -24.81
CA LEU A 378 14.16 7.20 -25.23
C LEU A 378 14.28 8.72 -25.09
N ILE A 379 15.22 9.23 -24.32
CA ILE A 379 15.46 10.68 -24.23
C ILE A 379 16.08 11.22 -25.52
N ARG A 380 15.71 12.43 -25.89
CA ARG A 380 16.32 13.10 -27.05
C ARG A 380 17.79 13.40 -26.77
N SER A 381 18.68 13.09 -27.72
CA SER A 381 20.09 13.44 -27.59
C SER A 381 20.30 14.95 -27.63
N SER A 382 21.11 15.47 -26.70
CA SER A 382 21.49 16.88 -26.65
C SER A 382 22.54 17.25 -27.74
N ARG A 383 23.14 16.24 -28.40
CA ARG A 383 24.22 16.46 -29.37
C ARG A 383 23.68 16.92 -30.72
N GLY A 384 23.89 18.16 -31.05
CA GLY A 384 23.65 18.72 -32.39
C GLY A 384 22.34 19.46 -32.60
N ASP A 385 21.54 19.64 -31.59
CA ASP A 385 20.24 20.33 -31.71
C ASP A 385 20.33 21.83 -31.44
N LYS A 386 19.83 22.62 -32.42
CA LYS A 386 19.73 24.06 -32.32
C LYS A 386 18.44 24.54 -31.63
N GLU A 387 17.60 23.61 -31.15
CA GLU A 387 16.26 23.90 -30.59
C GLU A 387 16.24 24.49 -29.18
N GLY A 388 17.38 24.85 -28.61
CA GLY A 388 17.49 25.71 -27.42
C GLY A 388 16.98 25.15 -26.08
N CYS A 389 16.45 23.91 -26.05
CA CYS A 389 15.93 23.30 -24.84
C CYS A 389 16.65 21.99 -24.51
N THR A 390 17.29 21.94 -23.33
CA THR A 390 17.96 20.72 -22.85
C THR A 390 16.92 19.67 -22.44
N PRO A 391 17.02 18.42 -22.95
CA PRO A 391 16.14 17.34 -22.52
C PRO A 391 16.35 16.98 -21.06
N ALA A 392 15.26 16.60 -20.39
CA ALA A 392 15.29 16.32 -18.96
C ALA A 392 14.57 15.03 -18.58
N LEU A 393 15.12 14.32 -17.60
CA LEU A 393 14.46 13.26 -16.86
C LEU A 393 14.08 13.81 -15.46
N ILE A 394 12.79 13.75 -15.14
CA ILE A 394 12.23 14.26 -13.87
C ILE A 394 11.63 13.09 -13.11
N LEU A 395 12.18 12.79 -11.93
CA LEU A 395 11.67 11.75 -11.05
C LEU A 395 11.08 12.39 -9.80
N CYS A 396 9.82 12.05 -9.50
CA CYS A 396 9.15 12.44 -8.25
C CYS A 396 8.81 11.19 -7.45
N HIS A 397 9.30 11.08 -6.21
CA HIS A 397 9.13 9.88 -5.42
C HIS A 397 9.16 10.14 -3.91
N VAL A 398 8.71 9.13 -3.16
CA VAL A 398 8.91 9.03 -1.71
C VAL A 398 10.08 8.08 -1.47
N LEU A 399 11.06 8.49 -0.67
CA LEU A 399 12.15 7.60 -0.25
C LEU A 399 11.59 6.51 0.68
N ARG A 400 11.49 5.28 0.17
CA ARG A 400 10.89 4.16 0.93
C ARG A 400 11.86 3.00 1.09
N ARG A 401 12.30 2.39 -0.03
CA ARG A 401 13.06 1.13 -0.05
C ARG A 401 14.41 1.25 -0.72
N VAL A 402 14.53 2.15 -1.68
CA VAL A 402 15.79 2.43 -2.38
C VAL A 402 16.29 3.76 -1.90
N ASP A 403 17.52 3.81 -1.45
CA ASP A 403 18.16 5.05 -1.02
C ASP A 403 18.54 5.94 -2.21
N GLU A 404 18.61 7.22 -1.96
CA GLU A 404 18.96 8.20 -2.98
C GLU A 404 20.35 7.97 -3.58
N PRO A 405 21.42 7.63 -2.82
CA PRO A 405 22.71 7.32 -3.39
C PRO A 405 22.68 6.19 -4.44
N SER A 406 21.88 5.15 -4.22
CA SER A 406 21.70 4.05 -5.19
C SER A 406 21.02 4.54 -6.48
N ILE A 407 20.02 5.41 -6.37
CA ILE A 407 19.36 6.02 -7.54
C ILE A 407 20.35 6.90 -8.31
N LEU A 408 21.14 7.73 -7.62
CA LEU A 408 22.13 8.63 -8.25
C LEU A 408 23.28 7.85 -8.89
N SER A 409 23.71 6.75 -8.27
CA SER A 409 24.75 5.87 -8.84
C SER A 409 24.29 5.27 -10.17
N ALA A 410 23.07 4.72 -10.21
CA ALA A 410 22.49 4.18 -11.45
C ALA A 410 22.29 5.28 -12.50
N ALA A 411 21.79 6.45 -12.12
CA ALA A 411 21.64 7.58 -13.04
C ALA A 411 22.98 7.93 -13.71
N SER A 412 24.06 8.02 -12.92
CA SER A 412 25.41 8.32 -13.42
C SER A 412 25.95 7.22 -14.36
N GLU A 413 25.70 5.95 -14.05
CA GLU A 413 26.11 4.81 -14.89
C GLU A 413 25.49 4.89 -16.29
N PHE A 414 24.23 5.30 -16.40
CA PHE A 414 23.54 5.48 -17.67
C PHE A 414 23.71 6.88 -18.29
N GLY A 415 24.65 7.69 -17.79
CA GLY A 415 24.99 9.00 -18.37
C GLY A 415 23.98 10.09 -18.08
N PHE A 416 23.32 10.03 -16.92
CA PHE A 416 22.50 11.12 -16.41
C PHE A 416 23.23 11.85 -15.27
N ARG A 417 23.18 13.17 -15.31
CA ARG A 417 23.72 14.03 -14.25
C ARG A 417 22.58 14.73 -13.51
N LEU A 418 22.58 14.62 -12.19
CA LEU A 418 21.67 15.42 -11.34
C LEU A 418 22.02 16.90 -11.50
N VAL A 419 21.03 17.70 -11.88
CA VAL A 419 21.14 19.15 -12.09
C VAL A 419 20.51 19.91 -10.94
N ASP A 420 19.37 19.42 -10.44
CA ASP A 420 18.65 20.04 -9.34
C ASP A 420 17.84 19.00 -8.55
N ARG A 421 17.52 19.32 -7.30
CA ARG A 421 16.73 18.48 -6.39
C ARG A 421 15.86 19.30 -5.46
N TRP A 422 14.71 18.72 -5.07
CA TRP A 422 13.84 19.31 -4.06
C TRP A 422 13.32 18.21 -3.10
N PRO A 423 13.27 18.47 -1.78
CA PRO A 423 13.74 19.66 -1.10
C PRO A 423 15.27 19.80 -1.13
N ASN A 424 15.75 21.03 -1.17
CA ASN A 424 17.18 21.29 -1.10
C ASN A 424 17.75 20.84 0.25
N ALA A 425 18.85 20.07 0.22
CA ALA A 425 19.59 19.81 1.44
C ALA A 425 20.18 21.15 1.97
N LEU A 426 19.99 21.42 3.25
CA LEU A 426 20.46 22.63 3.95
C LEU A 426 22.01 22.79 4.02
N THR A 427 22.76 22.16 3.14
CA THR A 427 24.22 22.29 3.10
C THR A 427 24.62 23.35 2.08
N SER A 428 25.20 24.40 2.59
CA SER A 428 25.59 25.70 1.98
C SER A 428 26.67 25.65 0.89
N THR A 429 26.88 24.54 0.19
CA THR A 429 27.95 24.41 -0.82
C THR A 429 27.52 23.75 -2.13
N SER A 430 26.22 23.56 -2.39
CA SER A 430 25.77 22.91 -3.61
C SER A 430 25.58 23.90 -4.77
N THR A 431 26.27 23.64 -5.89
CA THR A 431 26.15 24.33 -7.17
C THR A 431 24.89 23.94 -7.95
N PHE A 432 23.78 23.59 -7.26
CA PHE A 432 22.52 23.23 -7.92
C PHE A 432 21.86 24.45 -8.55
N GLN A 433 21.29 24.27 -9.73
CA GLN A 433 20.46 25.28 -10.37
C GLN A 433 19.11 25.29 -9.64
N ASN A 434 18.60 26.47 -9.30
CA ASN A 434 17.30 26.61 -8.60
C ASN A 434 16.12 26.43 -9.55
N ILE A 435 16.16 25.42 -10.45
CA ILE A 435 15.11 25.13 -11.43
C ILE A 435 13.83 24.70 -10.71
N ILE A 436 13.93 23.69 -9.86
CA ILE A 436 12.77 23.12 -9.14
C ILE A 436 12.24 24.11 -8.13
N GLN A 437 13.12 24.87 -7.45
CA GLN A 437 12.69 25.91 -6.51
C GLN A 437 11.77 26.95 -7.18
N SER A 438 12.02 27.27 -8.46
CA SER A 438 11.20 28.21 -9.20
C SER A 438 9.77 27.67 -9.47
N TRP A 439 9.57 26.37 -9.46
CA TRP A 439 8.25 25.74 -9.63
C TRP A 439 7.35 25.92 -8.41
N PHE A 440 7.96 26.10 -7.23
CA PHE A 440 7.28 26.28 -5.94
C PHE A 440 7.16 27.75 -5.51
N ALA A 441 7.39 28.71 -6.41
CA ALA A 441 7.24 30.13 -6.09
C ALA A 441 5.84 30.45 -5.53
N GLU A 442 5.76 31.38 -4.56
CA GLU A 442 4.55 31.69 -3.78
C GLU A 442 3.28 31.81 -4.62
N GLY A 443 2.23 31.12 -4.17
CA GLY A 443 0.90 31.09 -4.83
C GLY A 443 0.76 30.12 -6.02
N ARG A 444 1.79 29.35 -6.37
CA ARG A 444 1.75 28.44 -7.52
C ARG A 444 1.32 27.00 -7.22
N LEU A 445 1.33 26.56 -5.97
CA LEU A 445 0.94 25.21 -5.59
C LEU A 445 -0.21 25.20 -4.60
N ASP A 446 -1.09 24.19 -4.75
CA ASP A 446 -2.10 23.87 -3.74
C ASP A 446 -1.41 23.28 -2.52
N THR A 447 -1.59 23.91 -1.35
CA THR A 447 -0.96 23.53 -0.08
C THR A 447 -1.52 22.27 0.54
N SER A 448 -2.48 21.62 -0.12
CA SER A 448 -3.15 20.39 0.37
C SER A 448 -2.32 19.12 0.20
N VAL A 449 -1.21 19.14 -0.57
CA VAL A 449 -0.36 17.96 -0.77
C VAL A 449 0.69 17.90 0.35
N PRO A 450 0.75 16.80 1.14
CA PRO A 450 1.79 16.63 2.16
C PRO A 450 3.16 16.54 1.49
N THR A 451 4.01 17.54 1.69
CA THR A 451 5.34 17.64 1.05
C THR A 451 6.46 16.97 1.84
N THR A 452 6.20 16.54 3.07
CA THR A 452 7.25 16.18 4.05
C THR A 452 8.04 14.90 3.75
N ALA A 453 7.62 14.08 2.80
CA ALA A 453 8.34 12.86 2.42
C ALA A 453 8.57 12.72 0.91
N LEU A 454 8.16 13.72 0.13
CA LEU A 454 8.26 13.71 -1.33
C LEU A 454 9.56 14.38 -1.79
N ASN A 455 10.17 13.82 -2.83
CA ASN A 455 11.41 14.34 -3.42
C ASN A 455 11.24 14.45 -4.94
N ILE A 456 11.85 15.47 -5.54
CA ILE A 456 11.95 15.63 -6.98
C ILE A 456 13.44 15.69 -7.35
N LEU A 457 13.84 14.86 -8.31
CA LEU A 457 15.18 14.82 -8.87
C LEU A 457 15.10 15.21 -10.35
N TYR A 458 15.94 16.15 -10.75
CA TYR A 458 15.98 16.69 -12.11
C TYR A 458 17.33 16.37 -12.75
N PHE A 459 17.31 15.58 -13.81
CA PHE A 459 18.52 15.13 -14.49
C PHE A 459 18.59 15.63 -15.93
N HIS A 460 19.82 15.89 -16.38
CA HIS A 460 20.17 16.05 -17.78
C HIS A 460 21.00 14.84 -18.30
N GLU A 461 20.87 14.53 -19.58
CA GLU A 461 21.77 13.63 -20.27
C GLU A 461 23.16 14.27 -20.41
N LEU A 462 24.25 13.48 -20.18
CA LEU A 462 25.64 13.90 -20.33
C LEU A 462 26.11 13.81 -21.80
#